data_5d71dd8e61f0996fe9b4cb5ea6b96bc4
#
_entry.id   5d71dd8e61f0996fe9b4cb5ea6b96bc4
#
_cell.length_a   1.000
_cell.length_b   1.000
_cell.length_c   1.000
_cell.angle_alpha   90.00
_cell.angle_beta   90.00
_cell.angle_gamma   90.00
#
_symmetry.space_group_name_H-M   'P 1'
#
loop_
_entity.id
_entity.type
_entity.pdbx_description
1 polymer ?
#
loop_
_entity_poly.entity_id
_entity_poly.type
_entity_poly.pdbx_seq_one_letter_code
_entity_poly.pdbx_strand_id
1 'polypeptide(L)'
;AVKQWDGFNLSPGGPARVLPGGIVMGSAGANLPHQEARELLALDFAGNPLWRFDHNLQISTADGASVWSTRQHHDWQRSDFPAGYYAPGVDPQAVSGNTLLLTHVNHVVPDISDKMLEDDRLIEINADGEIVWEWLASDHIDELQYDAEERAAIHSAPGFTPGRGSFDWLHANSAHYVGPNHWFDEGDTRFAPDNVIISSRESSVVFVVARDGFVVWQLGPDFSRTPEQQAIGQIIGQHHAHIIPKGLPGAGNMLIFDNGGSSGYGAPS
;
A
#
# COMPACT_ATOMS: atom_id res chain seq x y z
N ALA A 1 -29.89 -3.77 -11.27
CA ALA A 1 -28.99 -3.33 -10.20
C ALA A 1 -29.83 -3.02 -8.96
N VAL A 2 -29.32 -3.37 -7.77
CA VAL A 2 -30.04 -3.10 -6.53
C VAL A 2 -29.69 -1.69 -6.05
N LYS A 3 -28.43 -1.28 -6.19
CA LYS A 3 -27.94 0.05 -5.87
C LYS A 3 -26.73 0.37 -6.75
N GLN A 4 -26.60 1.64 -7.15
CA GLN A 4 -25.47 2.19 -7.86
C GLN A 4 -25.07 3.51 -7.19
N TRP A 5 -23.78 3.71 -7.00
CA TRP A 5 -23.19 4.96 -6.56
C TRP A 5 -22.38 5.54 -7.72
N ASP A 6 -22.78 6.73 -8.16
CA ASP A 6 -22.02 7.47 -9.17
C ASP A 6 -21.00 8.38 -8.47
N GLY A 7 -19.86 8.59 -9.07
CA GLY A 7 -18.81 9.47 -8.54
C GLY A 7 -17.53 8.78 -8.10
N PHE A 8 -17.51 7.43 -8.07
CA PHE A 8 -16.27 6.68 -7.89
C PHE A 8 -15.60 6.39 -9.22
N ASN A 9 -14.31 6.48 -9.22
CA ASN A 9 -13.46 6.00 -10.29
C ASN A 9 -12.65 4.80 -9.79
N LEU A 10 -13.19 3.62 -10.01
CA LEU A 10 -12.65 2.38 -9.47
C LEU A 10 -11.49 1.79 -10.28
N SER A 11 -11.06 2.45 -11.35
CA SER A 11 -9.97 1.97 -12.17
C SER A 11 -8.93 3.09 -12.39
N PRO A 12 -7.70 2.80 -12.14
CA PRO A 12 -7.00 1.78 -11.38
C PRO A 12 -6.57 2.23 -9.98
N GLY A 13 -7.21 3.27 -9.46
CA GLY A 13 -6.72 4.07 -8.33
C GLY A 13 -6.99 3.50 -6.93
N GLY A 14 -7.39 2.26 -6.78
CA GLY A 14 -7.57 1.64 -5.48
C GLY A 14 -8.97 1.03 -5.26
N PRO A 15 -9.14 0.23 -4.21
CA PRO A 15 -10.38 -0.48 -3.96
C PRO A 15 -11.50 0.45 -3.50
N ALA A 16 -12.75 0.10 -3.87
CA ALA A 16 -13.91 0.56 -3.13
C ALA A 16 -14.30 -0.49 -2.09
N ARG A 17 -14.63 -0.02 -0.89
CA ARG A 17 -15.02 -0.89 0.23
C ARG A 17 -16.35 -0.43 0.80
N VAL A 18 -17.15 -1.41 1.22
CA VAL A 18 -18.38 -1.15 1.96
C VAL A 18 -18.06 -1.24 3.45
N LEU A 19 -18.28 -0.15 4.15
CA LEU A 19 -18.07 -0.03 5.58
C LEU A 19 -19.40 -0.20 6.34
N PRO A 20 -19.39 -0.42 7.66
CA PRO A 20 -20.59 -0.50 8.47
C PRO A 20 -21.52 0.70 8.25
N GLY A 21 -22.84 0.46 8.35
CA GLY A 21 -23.85 1.48 8.09
C GLY A 21 -24.18 1.70 6.62
N GLY A 22 -23.63 0.88 5.71
CA GLY A 22 -23.87 1.01 4.26
C GLY A 22 -23.09 2.17 3.63
N ILE A 23 -22.00 2.57 4.26
CA ILE A 23 -21.09 3.58 3.75
C ILE A 23 -20.21 2.93 2.69
N VAL A 24 -20.03 3.58 1.55
CA VAL A 24 -19.07 3.19 0.51
C VAL A 24 -17.94 4.19 0.49
N MET A 25 -16.71 3.68 0.57
CA MET A 25 -15.51 4.50 0.52
C MET A 25 -14.58 3.98 -0.58
N GLY A 26 -13.97 4.87 -1.34
CA GLY A 26 -13.08 4.53 -2.44
C GLY A 26 -12.50 5.73 -3.14
N SER A 27 -11.62 5.43 -4.09
CA SER A 27 -10.96 6.43 -4.93
C SER A 27 -11.98 7.12 -5.85
N ALA A 28 -11.84 8.41 -6.01
CA ALA A 28 -12.74 9.24 -6.80
C ALA A 28 -11.99 10.33 -7.56
N GLY A 29 -12.72 11.06 -8.43
CA GLY A 29 -12.18 12.12 -9.26
C GLY A 29 -11.56 11.61 -10.56
N ALA A 30 -10.81 12.48 -11.24
CA ALA A 30 -10.16 12.12 -12.50
C ALA A 30 -9.02 11.12 -12.26
N ASN A 31 -8.86 10.16 -13.18
CA ASN A 31 -7.66 9.34 -13.23
C ASN A 31 -6.45 10.24 -13.54
N LEU A 32 -5.45 10.11 -12.72
CA LEU A 32 -4.16 10.75 -12.89
C LEU A 32 -3.18 9.73 -13.50
N PRO A 33 -2.05 10.18 -14.05
CA PRO A 33 -0.97 9.29 -14.41
C PRO A 33 -0.58 8.39 -13.24
N HIS A 34 0.08 7.26 -13.53
CA HIS A 34 0.66 6.37 -12.51
C HIS A 34 -0.35 5.69 -11.58
N GLN A 35 -1.58 5.45 -12.07
CA GLN A 35 -2.66 4.80 -11.33
C GLN A 35 -3.15 5.58 -10.09
N GLU A 36 -2.85 6.86 -10.02
CA GLU A 36 -3.23 7.70 -8.90
C GLU A 36 -4.67 8.17 -8.96
N ALA A 37 -5.28 8.28 -7.81
CA ALA A 37 -6.57 8.94 -7.62
C ALA A 37 -6.38 10.38 -7.16
N ARG A 38 -7.30 11.24 -7.59
CA ARG A 38 -7.33 12.64 -7.16
C ARG A 38 -7.82 12.80 -5.73
N GLU A 39 -8.79 11.98 -5.32
CA GLU A 39 -9.42 12.07 -4.01
C GLU A 39 -9.83 10.69 -3.48
N LEU A 40 -9.95 10.58 -2.17
CA LEU A 40 -10.59 9.48 -1.48
C LEU A 40 -11.91 9.99 -0.90
N LEU A 41 -13.00 9.29 -1.18
CA LEU A 41 -14.37 9.75 -0.90
C LEU A 41 -15.17 8.68 -0.17
N ALA A 42 -15.87 9.06 0.89
CA ALA A 42 -16.87 8.22 1.54
C ALA A 42 -18.28 8.79 1.30
N LEU A 43 -19.20 7.93 0.87
CA LEU A 43 -20.60 8.24 0.63
C LEU A 43 -21.50 7.42 1.56
N ASP A 44 -22.63 8.00 1.97
CA ASP A 44 -23.69 7.24 2.61
C ASP A 44 -24.43 6.33 1.62
N PHE A 45 -25.37 5.53 2.13
CA PHE A 45 -26.16 4.65 1.27
C PHE A 45 -27.00 5.42 0.23
N ALA A 46 -27.39 6.66 0.50
CA ALA A 46 -28.12 7.50 -0.45
C ALA A 46 -27.22 8.09 -1.55
N GLY A 47 -25.90 8.17 -1.31
CA GLY A 47 -24.91 8.73 -2.22
C GLY A 47 -24.47 10.15 -1.82
N ASN A 48 -24.80 10.59 -0.60
CA ASN A 48 -24.34 11.88 -0.11
C ASN A 48 -22.90 11.76 0.41
N PRO A 49 -22.02 12.74 0.13
CA PRO A 49 -20.66 12.76 0.69
C PRO A 49 -20.69 12.89 2.21
N LEU A 50 -20.00 11.99 2.89
CA LEU A 50 -19.78 11.99 4.33
C LEU A 50 -18.40 12.46 4.71
N TRP A 51 -17.41 12.12 3.91
CA TRP A 51 -16.01 12.45 4.15
C TRP A 51 -15.25 12.48 2.83
N ARG A 52 -14.22 13.33 2.75
CA ARG A 52 -13.35 13.48 1.58
C ARG A 52 -11.95 13.84 2.02
N PHE A 53 -10.98 13.29 1.32
CA PHE A 53 -9.58 13.70 1.39
C PHE A 53 -9.04 13.91 -0.03
N ASP A 54 -8.51 15.11 -0.32
CA ASP A 54 -8.00 15.50 -1.64
C ASP A 54 -6.80 16.45 -1.57
N HIS A 55 -6.32 16.78 -0.38
CA HIS A 55 -5.31 17.82 -0.13
C HIS A 55 -4.00 17.23 0.44
N ASN A 56 -3.39 16.24 -0.26
CA ASN A 56 -2.07 15.74 0.11
C ASN A 56 -0.96 16.58 -0.55
N LEU A 57 -0.91 16.56 -1.89
CA LEU A 57 0.11 17.26 -2.67
C LEU A 57 -0.51 18.03 -3.84
N GLN A 58 0.15 19.12 -4.24
CA GLN A 58 -0.16 19.79 -5.52
C GLN A 58 0.59 19.12 -6.65
N ILE A 59 -0.13 18.81 -7.72
CA ILE A 59 0.41 18.24 -8.95
C ILE A 59 0.06 19.13 -10.15
N SER A 60 0.88 19.06 -11.19
CA SER A 60 0.59 19.70 -12.47
C SER A 60 -0.19 18.76 -13.37
N THR A 61 -1.32 19.23 -13.87
CA THR A 61 -2.10 18.51 -14.90
C THR A 61 -1.49 18.72 -16.28
N ALA A 62 -1.93 17.93 -17.25
CA ALA A 62 -1.39 17.96 -18.63
C ALA A 62 -1.56 19.34 -19.32
N ASP A 63 -2.55 20.12 -18.91
CA ASP A 63 -2.79 21.50 -19.40
C ASP A 63 -2.00 22.56 -18.60
N GLY A 64 -1.16 22.12 -17.65
CA GLY A 64 -0.31 22.99 -16.85
C GLY A 64 -0.99 23.61 -15.63
N ALA A 65 -2.23 23.26 -15.33
CA ALA A 65 -2.88 23.70 -14.10
C ALA A 65 -2.31 22.98 -12.88
N SER A 66 -2.28 23.69 -11.73
CA SER A 66 -1.92 23.07 -10.45
C SER A 66 -3.20 22.67 -9.72
N VAL A 67 -3.28 21.40 -9.34
CA VAL A 67 -4.44 20.87 -8.60
C VAL A 67 -3.98 20.09 -7.38
N TRP A 68 -4.78 20.11 -6.34
CA TRP A 68 -4.61 19.25 -5.19
C TRP A 68 -5.01 17.81 -5.54
N SER A 69 -4.27 16.85 -4.99
CA SER A 69 -4.49 15.43 -5.15
C SER A 69 -4.11 14.67 -3.90
N THR A 70 -4.78 13.55 -3.63
CA THR A 70 -4.33 12.57 -2.65
C THR A 70 -3.04 11.92 -3.11
N ARG A 71 -2.84 11.78 -4.43
CA ARG A 71 -1.85 10.89 -5.04
C ARG A 71 -1.95 9.45 -4.51
N GLN A 72 -3.13 9.04 -4.05
CA GLN A 72 -3.39 7.68 -3.59
C GLN A 72 -3.42 6.72 -4.77
N HIS A 73 -2.76 5.60 -4.62
CA HIS A 73 -2.77 4.51 -5.58
C HIS A 73 -2.99 3.18 -4.86
N HIS A 74 -3.40 2.16 -5.58
CA HIS A 74 -3.57 0.77 -5.20
C HIS A 74 -4.37 0.53 -3.92
N ASP A 75 -4.01 1.12 -2.78
CA ASP A 75 -4.61 0.71 -1.50
C ASP A 75 -4.83 1.87 -0.51
N TRP A 76 -5.80 1.64 0.37
CA TRP A 76 -6.08 2.45 1.55
C TRP A 76 -6.78 1.57 2.60
N GLN A 77 -6.62 1.92 3.87
CA GLN A 77 -7.27 1.19 4.95
C GLN A 77 -7.79 2.14 6.03
N ARG A 78 -9.05 1.98 6.40
CA ARG A 78 -9.61 2.63 7.58
C ARG A 78 -9.17 1.87 8.83
N SER A 79 -8.80 2.57 9.91
CA SER A 79 -8.47 1.94 11.19
C SER A 79 -9.60 1.04 11.69
N ASP A 80 -9.23 -0.01 12.41
CA ASP A 80 -10.14 -1.05 12.88
C ASP A 80 -10.89 -1.82 11.77
N PHE A 81 -10.43 -1.71 10.51
CA PHE A 81 -10.92 -2.48 9.38
C PHE A 81 -9.79 -3.29 8.73
N PRO A 82 -9.29 -4.33 9.44
CA PRO A 82 -8.12 -5.07 9.02
C PRO A 82 -8.36 -5.75 7.67
N ALA A 83 -7.34 -5.67 6.80
CA ALA A 83 -7.35 -6.29 5.48
C ALA A 83 -8.54 -5.91 4.58
N GLY A 84 -9.32 -4.88 4.92
CA GLY A 84 -10.41 -4.39 4.11
C GLY A 84 -11.65 -5.28 4.02
N TYR A 85 -11.77 -6.29 4.88
CA TYR A 85 -12.96 -7.13 4.99
C TYR A 85 -13.37 -7.34 6.47
N TYR A 86 -14.60 -7.82 6.66
CA TYR A 86 -15.13 -8.07 8.00
C TYR A 86 -14.33 -9.11 8.77
N ALA A 87 -13.98 -8.79 10.01
CA ALA A 87 -13.40 -9.72 10.97
C ALA A 87 -14.24 -9.72 12.27
N PRO A 88 -14.42 -10.88 12.93
CA PRO A 88 -15.15 -10.95 14.17
C PRO A 88 -14.52 -10.08 15.27
N GLY A 89 -15.36 -9.34 16.00
CA GLY A 89 -14.90 -8.51 17.13
C GLY A 89 -14.24 -7.19 16.73
N VAL A 90 -14.30 -6.81 15.46
CA VAL A 90 -13.82 -5.53 14.94
C VAL A 90 -15.02 -4.64 14.60
N ASP A 91 -14.94 -3.36 14.99
CA ASP A 91 -15.95 -2.35 14.71
C ASP A 91 -15.29 -1.14 14.03
N PRO A 92 -15.16 -1.17 12.70
CA PRO A 92 -14.47 -0.12 11.95
C PRO A 92 -15.12 1.25 12.15
N GLN A 93 -14.29 2.25 12.35
CA GLN A 93 -14.73 3.65 12.47
C GLN A 93 -14.98 4.23 11.07
N ALA A 94 -16.17 4.01 10.54
CA ALA A 94 -16.50 4.28 9.14
C ALA A 94 -16.30 5.75 8.70
N VAL A 95 -16.45 6.73 9.59
CA VAL A 95 -16.32 8.16 9.27
C VAL A 95 -15.34 8.93 10.16
N SER A 96 -14.89 8.37 11.28
CA SER A 96 -14.11 9.10 12.30
C SER A 96 -12.72 8.49 12.60
N GLY A 97 -12.43 7.32 12.11
CA GLY A 97 -11.12 6.68 12.33
C GLY A 97 -10.02 7.24 11.43
N ASN A 98 -8.77 6.95 11.78
CA ASN A 98 -7.65 7.27 10.90
C ASN A 98 -7.74 6.47 9.60
N THR A 99 -7.08 6.96 8.57
CA THR A 99 -6.97 6.28 7.28
C THR A 99 -5.51 6.18 6.88
N LEU A 100 -5.04 4.96 6.68
CA LEU A 100 -3.77 4.67 6.04
C LEU A 100 -3.97 4.74 4.52
N LEU A 101 -3.09 5.46 3.84
CA LEU A 101 -3.08 5.60 2.37
C LEU A 101 -1.70 5.27 1.84
N LEU A 102 -1.69 4.54 0.74
CA LEU A 102 -0.51 4.39 -0.11
C LEU A 102 -0.54 5.50 -1.16
N THR A 103 0.51 6.32 -1.19
CA THR A 103 0.61 7.52 -2.05
C THR A 103 1.98 7.60 -2.71
N HIS A 104 2.14 8.45 -3.72
CA HIS A 104 3.43 8.72 -4.35
C HIS A 104 3.98 10.10 -4.03
N VAL A 105 5.32 10.19 -4.07
CA VAL A 105 6.07 11.45 -4.13
C VAL A 105 7.07 11.36 -5.29
N ASN A 106 7.24 12.45 -6.06
CA ASN A 106 8.25 12.47 -7.12
C ASN A 106 9.47 13.27 -6.68
N HIS A 107 10.62 12.61 -6.66
CA HIS A 107 11.91 13.23 -6.36
C HIS A 107 13.09 12.40 -6.92
N VAL A 108 14.27 12.98 -6.94
CA VAL A 108 15.50 12.28 -7.28
C VAL A 108 16.22 11.91 -5.99
N VAL A 109 16.54 10.62 -5.84
CA VAL A 109 17.32 10.07 -4.73
C VAL A 109 18.56 9.39 -5.31
N PRO A 110 19.72 10.07 -5.36
CA PRO A 110 20.92 9.56 -6.06
C PRO A 110 21.42 8.20 -5.56
N ASP A 111 21.19 7.88 -4.28
CA ASP A 111 21.56 6.59 -3.71
C ASP A 111 20.70 5.43 -4.26
N ILE A 112 19.54 5.75 -4.83
CA ILE A 112 18.65 4.79 -5.49
C ILE A 112 18.81 4.89 -7.01
N SER A 113 18.65 6.09 -7.57
CA SER A 113 18.83 6.34 -9.00
C SER A 113 18.98 7.82 -9.31
N ASP A 114 19.73 8.15 -10.39
CA ASP A 114 19.80 9.53 -10.93
C ASP A 114 18.52 9.97 -11.64
N LYS A 115 17.54 9.09 -11.74
CA LYS A 115 16.26 9.37 -12.40
C LYS A 115 15.23 9.89 -11.41
N MET A 116 14.23 10.61 -11.93
CA MET A 116 13.07 11.01 -11.13
C MET A 116 12.31 9.78 -10.67
N LEU A 117 12.34 9.48 -9.38
CA LEU A 117 11.57 8.39 -8.81
C LEU A 117 10.11 8.79 -8.64
N GLU A 118 9.24 7.84 -8.81
CA GLU A 118 7.91 7.78 -8.28
C GLU A 118 8.00 6.90 -7.05
N ASP A 119 8.11 7.55 -5.90
CA ASP A 119 8.48 6.92 -4.64
C ASP A 119 7.24 6.65 -3.79
N ASP A 120 7.12 5.43 -3.32
CA ASP A 120 6.02 5.03 -2.46
C ASP A 120 6.11 5.72 -1.11
N ARG A 121 5.03 6.38 -0.73
CA ARG A 121 4.87 7.05 0.56
C ARG A 121 3.60 6.59 1.23
N LEU A 122 3.71 6.08 2.43
CA LEU A 122 2.56 5.84 3.27
C LEU A 122 2.27 7.07 4.11
N ILE A 123 1.01 7.46 4.18
CA ILE A 123 0.53 8.44 5.12
C ILE A 123 -0.64 7.88 5.92
N GLU A 124 -0.70 8.20 7.18
CA GLU A 124 -1.89 8.01 8.00
C GLU A 124 -2.48 9.37 8.32
N ILE A 125 -3.73 9.56 7.99
CA ILE A 125 -4.46 10.78 8.24
C ILE A 125 -5.56 10.56 9.27
N ASN A 126 -5.82 11.58 10.10
CA ASN A 126 -6.96 11.58 11.01
C ASN A 126 -8.27 11.94 10.27
N ALA A 127 -9.39 11.98 11.00
CA ALA A 127 -10.69 12.30 10.42
C ALA A 127 -10.75 13.71 9.80
N ASP A 128 -9.94 14.64 10.26
CA ASP A 128 -9.85 16.01 9.77
C ASP A 128 -8.93 16.15 8.55
N GLY A 129 -8.28 15.06 8.14
CA GLY A 129 -7.34 15.02 7.01
C GLY A 129 -5.92 15.49 7.35
N GLU A 130 -5.58 15.59 8.63
CA GLU A 130 -4.21 15.91 9.06
C GLU A 130 -3.34 14.66 9.05
N ILE A 131 -2.12 14.75 8.51
CA ILE A 131 -1.14 13.65 8.52
C ILE A 131 -0.64 13.48 9.96
N VAL A 132 -0.86 12.28 10.52
CA VAL A 132 -0.46 11.93 11.89
C VAL A 132 0.71 10.94 11.92
N TRP A 133 1.01 10.30 10.79
CA TRP A 133 2.17 9.44 10.59
C TRP A 133 2.50 9.37 9.10
N GLU A 134 3.79 9.24 8.79
CA GLU A 134 4.25 9.03 7.43
C GLU A 134 5.51 8.16 7.39
N TRP A 135 5.69 7.49 6.25
CA TRP A 135 6.85 6.66 5.94
C TRP A 135 7.16 6.78 4.44
N LEU A 136 8.42 6.98 4.08
CA LEU A 136 8.87 7.17 2.71
C LEU A 136 9.83 6.04 2.33
N ALA A 137 9.52 5.30 1.26
CA ALA A 137 10.27 4.09 0.90
C ALA A 137 11.75 4.35 0.62
N SER A 138 12.08 5.47 -0.03
CA SER A 138 13.46 5.80 -0.36
C SER A 138 14.36 6.03 0.86
N ASP A 139 13.81 6.40 2.01
CA ASP A 139 14.58 6.59 3.25
C ASP A 139 15.05 5.24 3.85
N HIS A 140 14.48 4.11 3.38
CA HIS A 140 14.64 2.78 3.99
C HIS A 140 15.20 1.72 3.05
N ILE A 141 15.76 2.11 1.89
CA ILE A 141 16.30 1.13 0.93
C ILE A 141 17.40 0.25 1.54
N ASP A 142 18.16 0.77 2.50
CA ASP A 142 19.21 0.01 3.19
C ASP A 142 18.66 -1.08 4.12
N GLU A 143 17.40 -0.99 4.50
CA GLU A 143 16.72 -1.97 5.34
C GLU A 143 16.07 -3.08 4.50
N LEU A 144 15.83 -2.86 3.20
CA LEU A 144 15.12 -3.77 2.30
C LEU A 144 16.01 -4.87 1.71
N GLN A 145 17.07 -5.25 2.35
CA GLN A 145 17.91 -6.42 2.08
C GLN A 145 18.21 -6.72 0.60
N TYR A 146 18.22 -5.71 -0.27
CA TYR A 146 18.68 -5.87 -1.65
C TYR A 146 20.17 -6.13 -1.68
N ASP A 147 20.58 -7.06 -2.52
CA ASP A 147 22.00 -7.27 -2.77
C ASP A 147 22.60 -6.22 -3.73
N ALA A 148 23.89 -6.30 -4.01
CA ALA A 148 24.58 -5.33 -4.86
C ALA A 148 24.10 -5.36 -6.32
N GLU A 149 23.69 -6.53 -6.84
CA GLU A 149 23.20 -6.70 -8.21
C GLU A 149 21.78 -6.13 -8.32
N GLU A 150 20.91 -6.42 -7.37
CA GLU A 150 19.56 -5.86 -7.28
C GLU A 150 19.61 -4.32 -7.17
N ARG A 151 20.48 -3.77 -6.32
CA ARG A 151 20.68 -2.33 -6.20
C ARG A 151 21.18 -1.70 -7.49
N ALA A 152 22.12 -2.34 -8.18
CA ALA A 152 22.60 -1.86 -9.47
C ALA A 152 21.49 -1.90 -10.55
N ALA A 153 20.64 -2.92 -10.53
CA ALA A 153 19.47 -2.99 -11.41
C ALA A 153 18.48 -1.86 -11.13
N ILE A 154 18.12 -1.63 -9.87
CA ILE A 154 17.26 -0.52 -9.44
C ILE A 154 17.87 0.82 -9.88
N HIS A 155 19.14 1.05 -9.63
CA HIS A 155 19.82 2.29 -9.99
C HIS A 155 19.76 2.56 -11.50
N SER A 156 20.03 1.55 -12.32
CA SER A 156 20.07 1.68 -13.77
C SER A 156 18.69 1.85 -14.42
N ALA A 157 17.70 1.14 -13.88
CA ALA A 157 16.33 1.09 -14.40
C ALA A 157 15.30 0.96 -13.25
N PRO A 158 15.06 2.05 -12.49
CA PRO A 158 14.11 2.01 -11.39
C PRO A 158 12.68 1.93 -11.93
N GLY A 159 12.08 0.76 -11.89
CA GLY A 159 10.74 0.48 -12.41
C GLY A 159 10.72 -0.50 -13.58
N PHE A 160 9.67 -1.30 -13.58
CA PHE A 160 9.55 -2.47 -14.46
C PHE A 160 9.25 -2.14 -15.93
N THR A 161 8.63 -1.00 -16.24
CA THR A 161 8.15 -0.75 -17.60
C THR A 161 9.04 0.24 -18.36
N PRO A 162 10.02 -0.24 -19.13
CA PRO A 162 10.83 0.63 -19.97
C PRO A 162 9.96 1.45 -20.91
N GLY A 163 10.21 2.74 -21.00
CA GLY A 163 9.56 3.63 -21.98
C GLY A 163 8.27 4.31 -21.52
N ARG A 164 7.76 4.04 -20.31
CA ARG A 164 6.62 4.79 -19.76
C ARG A 164 7.00 6.10 -19.08
N GLY A 165 8.28 6.39 -18.91
CA GLY A 165 8.76 7.60 -18.21
C GLY A 165 8.44 7.58 -16.70
N SER A 166 7.92 6.47 -16.21
CA SER A 166 7.66 6.19 -14.81
C SER A 166 8.84 5.47 -14.23
N PHE A 167 9.23 5.91 -13.06
CA PHE A 167 10.32 5.33 -12.28
C PHE A 167 9.82 4.90 -10.91
N ASP A 168 8.74 4.15 -10.94
CA ASP A 168 8.06 3.52 -9.82
C ASP A 168 8.88 2.30 -9.37
N TRP A 169 9.90 2.57 -8.56
CA TRP A 169 10.99 1.63 -8.28
C TRP A 169 10.62 0.49 -7.33
N LEU A 170 9.73 0.73 -6.39
CA LEU A 170 9.27 -0.26 -5.42
C LEU A 170 7.93 -0.87 -5.83
N HIS A 171 7.04 -0.06 -6.37
CA HIS A 171 5.69 -0.41 -6.76
C HIS A 171 4.94 -1.13 -5.65
N ALA A 172 4.82 -0.46 -4.51
CA ALA A 172 3.97 -0.95 -3.43
C ALA A 172 2.51 -1.02 -3.91
N ASN A 173 1.84 -2.13 -3.67
CA ASN A 173 0.50 -2.38 -4.19
C ASN A 173 -0.52 -2.75 -3.11
N SER A 174 -0.08 -2.91 -1.87
CA SER A 174 -0.95 -2.98 -0.72
C SER A 174 -0.23 -2.53 0.54
N ALA A 175 -0.97 -1.91 1.44
CA ALA A 175 -0.50 -1.49 2.75
C ALA A 175 -1.61 -1.70 3.79
N HIS A 176 -1.38 -2.59 4.74
CA HIS A 176 -2.36 -2.98 5.75
C HIS A 176 -1.78 -2.90 7.15
N TYR A 177 -2.57 -2.41 8.11
CA TYR A 177 -2.21 -2.64 9.51
C TYR A 177 -2.13 -4.14 9.78
N VAL A 178 -1.13 -4.55 10.56
CA VAL A 178 -0.98 -5.95 11.00
C VAL A 178 -2.24 -6.45 11.69
N GLY A 179 -2.86 -5.59 12.48
CA GLY A 179 -4.06 -5.89 13.24
C GLY A 179 -3.82 -6.87 14.41
N PRO A 180 -4.83 -7.09 15.26
CA PRO A 180 -4.74 -8.00 16.39
C PRO A 180 -4.43 -9.45 15.94
N ASN A 181 -3.35 -10.03 16.44
CA ASN A 181 -2.87 -11.35 16.05
C ASN A 181 -2.22 -12.08 17.23
N HIS A 182 -2.02 -13.40 17.11
CA HIS A 182 -1.46 -14.20 18.17
C HIS A 182 0.07 -14.03 18.33
N TRP A 183 0.78 -13.68 17.25
CA TRP A 183 2.23 -13.47 17.32
C TRP A 183 2.58 -12.35 18.29
N PHE A 184 1.85 -11.24 18.21
CA PHE A 184 2.02 -10.14 19.15
C PHE A 184 1.60 -10.53 20.58
N ASP A 185 0.52 -11.28 20.76
CA ASP A 185 0.09 -11.77 22.07
C ASP A 185 1.15 -12.70 22.71
N GLU A 186 1.93 -13.41 21.90
CA GLU A 186 3.04 -14.28 22.32
C GLU A 186 4.36 -13.53 22.50
N GLY A 187 4.38 -12.22 22.24
CA GLY A 187 5.51 -11.33 22.51
C GLY A 187 6.35 -10.94 21.27
N ASP A 188 5.94 -11.31 20.06
CA ASP A 188 6.63 -10.90 18.86
C ASP A 188 6.21 -9.48 18.44
N THR A 189 6.99 -8.49 18.84
CA THR A 189 6.71 -7.07 18.58
C THR A 189 6.82 -6.66 17.12
N ARG A 190 7.44 -7.49 16.25
CA ARG A 190 7.47 -7.23 14.80
C ARG A 190 6.06 -7.19 14.22
N PHE A 191 5.14 -7.94 14.81
CA PHE A 191 3.74 -8.01 14.40
C PHE A 191 2.80 -7.23 15.33
N ALA A 192 3.28 -6.12 15.90
CA ALA A 192 2.40 -5.22 16.67
C ALA A 192 1.20 -4.77 15.80
N PRO A 193 0.00 -4.68 16.39
CA PRO A 193 -1.23 -4.44 15.62
C PRO A 193 -1.26 -3.17 14.77
N ASP A 194 -0.53 -2.14 15.16
CA ASP A 194 -0.42 -0.85 14.49
C ASP A 194 0.76 -0.76 13.51
N ASN A 195 1.63 -1.77 13.45
CA ASN A 195 2.62 -1.88 12.39
C ASN A 195 1.93 -2.08 11.04
N VAL A 196 2.65 -1.80 9.94
CA VAL A 196 2.09 -1.86 8.59
C VAL A 196 2.81 -2.92 7.76
N ILE A 197 2.04 -3.84 7.16
CA ILE A 197 2.52 -4.79 6.15
C ILE A 197 2.41 -4.13 4.79
N ILE A 198 3.49 -4.17 4.03
CA ILE A 198 3.59 -3.64 2.67
C ILE A 198 3.96 -4.76 1.72
N SER A 199 3.30 -4.82 0.57
CA SER A 199 3.65 -5.70 -0.54
C SER A 199 4.16 -4.87 -1.71
N SER A 200 5.39 -5.18 -2.17
CA SER A 200 6.02 -4.55 -3.33
C SER A 200 6.11 -5.53 -4.48
N ARG A 201 5.48 -5.15 -5.61
CA ARG A 201 5.40 -5.99 -6.81
C ARG A 201 6.74 -6.09 -7.54
N GLU A 202 7.41 -4.96 -7.75
CA GLU A 202 8.62 -4.91 -8.59
C GLU A 202 9.78 -5.68 -7.98
N SER A 203 9.82 -5.73 -6.66
CA SER A 203 10.89 -6.42 -5.91
C SER A 203 10.50 -7.80 -5.43
N SER A 204 9.26 -8.24 -5.62
CA SER A 204 8.76 -9.50 -5.04
C SER A 204 9.02 -9.61 -3.54
N VAL A 205 8.84 -8.52 -2.81
CA VAL A 205 9.10 -8.44 -1.37
C VAL A 205 7.83 -8.08 -0.60
N VAL A 206 7.66 -8.70 0.55
CA VAL A 206 6.67 -8.31 1.56
C VAL A 206 7.42 -7.96 2.83
N PHE A 207 7.12 -6.83 3.43
CA PHE A 207 7.83 -6.40 4.64
C PHE A 207 6.88 -5.71 5.63
N VAL A 208 7.32 -5.62 6.88
CA VAL A 208 6.58 -4.96 7.96
C VAL A 208 7.38 -3.77 8.44
N VAL A 209 6.71 -2.62 8.46
CA VAL A 209 7.23 -1.36 9.01
C VAL A 209 6.62 -1.14 10.38
N ALA A 210 7.46 -0.91 11.38
CA ALA A 210 7.03 -0.53 12.72
C ALA A 210 6.64 0.96 12.78
N ARG A 211 5.93 1.35 13.82
CA ARG A 211 5.47 2.75 13.96
C ARG A 211 6.58 3.78 14.16
N ASP A 212 7.77 3.34 14.56
CA ASP A 212 8.99 4.17 14.60
C ASP A 212 9.68 4.32 13.23
N GLY A 213 9.14 3.66 12.17
CA GLY A 213 9.58 3.77 10.79
C GLY A 213 10.51 2.64 10.33
N PHE A 214 11.06 1.83 11.20
CA PHE A 214 12.01 0.78 10.81
C PHE A 214 11.31 -0.43 10.19
N VAL A 215 11.96 -1.05 9.18
CA VAL A 215 11.56 -2.35 8.66
C VAL A 215 11.97 -3.44 9.65
N VAL A 216 10.99 -4.10 10.26
CA VAL A 216 11.21 -5.05 11.35
C VAL A 216 11.08 -6.52 10.94
N TRP A 217 10.53 -6.79 9.75
CA TRP A 217 10.40 -8.12 9.18
C TRP A 217 10.31 -8.05 7.66
N GLN A 218 10.81 -9.08 6.97
CA GLN A 218 10.79 -9.15 5.51
C GLN A 218 10.73 -10.58 5.00
N LEU A 219 10.01 -10.79 3.89
CA LEU A 219 9.94 -12.00 3.08
C LEU A 219 10.30 -11.65 1.62
N GLY A 220 11.32 -12.30 1.06
CA GLY A 220 11.90 -11.95 -0.24
C GLY A 220 12.89 -10.76 -0.14
N PRO A 221 13.42 -10.24 -1.27
CA PRO A 221 13.22 -10.72 -2.65
C PRO A 221 13.86 -12.08 -2.93
N ASP A 222 14.95 -12.42 -2.24
CA ASP A 222 15.67 -13.68 -2.38
C ASP A 222 15.09 -14.74 -1.42
N PHE A 223 14.27 -15.62 -1.96
CA PHE A 223 13.64 -16.72 -1.21
C PHE A 223 14.58 -17.90 -0.95
N SER A 224 15.84 -17.84 -1.38
CA SER A 224 16.84 -18.85 -1.08
C SER A 224 17.59 -18.62 0.24
N ARG A 225 17.40 -17.47 0.89
CA ARG A 225 18.19 -17.03 2.05
C ARG A 225 18.04 -17.90 3.30
N THR A 226 16.84 -18.40 3.54
CA THR A 226 16.61 -19.26 4.70
C THR A 226 15.85 -20.53 4.33
N PRO A 227 15.96 -21.63 5.12
CA PRO A 227 15.20 -22.85 4.87
C PRO A 227 13.68 -22.60 4.86
N GLU A 228 13.20 -21.68 5.67
CA GLU A 228 11.77 -21.32 5.76
C GLU A 228 11.32 -20.63 4.47
N GLN A 229 12.09 -19.68 3.95
CA GLN A 229 11.79 -19.00 2.68
C GLN A 229 11.87 -19.98 1.50
N GLN A 230 12.87 -20.86 1.48
CA GLN A 230 12.97 -21.93 0.47
C GLN A 230 11.74 -22.86 0.49
N ALA A 231 11.22 -23.16 1.68
CA ALA A 231 10.03 -24.01 1.82
C ALA A 231 8.74 -23.33 1.31
N ILE A 232 8.67 -22.00 1.38
CA ILE A 232 7.57 -21.21 0.80
C ILE A 232 7.66 -21.23 -0.72
N GLY A 233 8.85 -21.14 -1.27
CA GLY A 233 9.12 -20.96 -2.70
C GLY A 233 9.02 -19.50 -3.13
N GLN A 234 9.42 -19.22 -4.37
CA GLN A 234 9.43 -17.88 -4.93
C GLN A 234 8.00 -17.37 -5.13
N ILE A 235 7.74 -16.19 -4.60
CA ILE A 235 6.51 -15.42 -4.86
C ILE A 235 6.86 -14.32 -5.87
N ILE A 236 6.03 -14.13 -6.90
CA ILE A 236 6.34 -13.23 -8.01
C ILE A 236 5.19 -12.28 -8.31
N GLY A 237 5.45 -10.98 -8.22
CA GLY A 237 4.49 -9.95 -8.60
C GLY A 237 3.23 -9.96 -7.71
N GLN A 238 3.40 -10.28 -6.46
CA GLN A 238 2.32 -10.49 -5.49
C GLN A 238 1.56 -9.20 -5.17
N HIS A 239 0.38 -9.36 -4.60
CA HIS A 239 -0.52 -8.31 -4.15
C HIS A 239 -1.16 -8.68 -2.81
N HIS A 240 -1.68 -7.67 -2.13
CA HIS A 240 -2.62 -7.79 -1.02
C HIS A 240 -2.12 -8.70 0.12
N ALA A 241 -0.88 -8.47 0.57
CA ALA A 241 -0.34 -9.19 1.72
C ALA A 241 -0.95 -8.68 3.04
N HIS A 242 -1.46 -9.59 3.87
CA HIS A 242 -2.00 -9.24 5.18
C HIS A 242 -2.01 -10.43 6.14
N ILE A 243 -2.07 -10.16 7.43
CA ILE A 243 -2.30 -11.22 8.45
C ILE A 243 -3.81 -11.52 8.51
N ILE A 244 -4.15 -12.80 8.44
CA ILE A 244 -5.55 -13.23 8.62
C ILE A 244 -6.01 -12.87 10.03
N PRO A 245 -7.09 -12.07 10.18
CA PRO A 245 -7.56 -11.60 11.48
C PRO A 245 -7.98 -12.72 12.43
N LYS A 246 -7.88 -12.45 13.73
CA LYS A 246 -8.41 -13.34 14.78
C LYS A 246 -9.87 -13.68 14.53
N GLY A 247 -10.25 -14.91 14.86
CA GLY A 247 -11.61 -15.43 14.70
C GLY A 247 -11.96 -15.95 13.31
N LEU A 248 -11.04 -15.88 12.35
CA LEU A 248 -11.18 -16.46 11.02
C LEU A 248 -10.32 -17.71 10.88
N PRO A 249 -10.71 -18.67 9.97
CA PRO A 249 -9.85 -19.80 9.67
C PRO A 249 -8.46 -19.37 9.17
N GLY A 250 -7.42 -19.95 9.76
CA GLY A 250 -6.03 -19.58 9.45
C GLY A 250 -5.52 -18.30 10.13
N ALA A 251 -6.25 -17.79 11.13
CA ALA A 251 -5.86 -16.59 11.88
C ALA A 251 -4.38 -16.59 12.27
N GLY A 252 -3.69 -15.49 12.01
CA GLY A 252 -2.26 -15.31 12.25
C GLY A 252 -1.36 -15.75 11.09
N ASN A 253 -1.85 -16.50 10.12
CA ASN A 253 -1.11 -16.74 8.89
C ASN A 253 -1.10 -15.47 8.01
N MET A 254 -0.04 -15.30 7.23
CA MET A 254 -0.01 -14.27 6.19
C MET A 254 -0.70 -14.81 4.94
N LEU A 255 -1.67 -14.08 4.42
CA LEU A 255 -2.32 -14.35 3.15
C LEU A 255 -1.74 -13.41 2.10
N ILE A 256 -1.27 -13.98 0.98
CA ILE A 256 -0.68 -13.25 -0.13
C ILE A 256 -1.31 -13.74 -1.42
N PHE A 257 -1.72 -12.81 -2.28
CA PHE A 257 -2.15 -13.16 -3.64
C PHE A 257 -0.94 -13.12 -4.56
N ASP A 258 -0.47 -14.28 -5.01
CA ASP A 258 0.63 -14.40 -5.96
C ASP A 258 0.10 -14.37 -7.39
N ASN A 259 0.50 -13.35 -8.16
CA ASN A 259 0.10 -13.21 -9.56
C ASN A 259 0.83 -14.19 -10.48
N GLY A 260 1.94 -14.77 -10.04
CA GLY A 260 2.77 -15.69 -10.83
C GLY A 260 3.38 -15.05 -12.08
N GLY A 261 3.44 -13.71 -12.10
CA GLY A 261 3.98 -12.93 -13.22
C GLY A 261 5.44 -12.55 -13.04
N SER A 262 6.03 -11.90 -14.04
CA SER A 262 7.37 -11.31 -13.91
C SER A 262 7.36 -10.16 -12.92
N SER A 263 8.41 -10.06 -12.11
CA SER A 263 8.72 -8.87 -11.31
C SER A 263 9.91 -8.13 -11.92
N GLY A 264 10.16 -6.89 -11.47
CA GLY A 264 11.20 -6.05 -12.04
C GLY A 264 12.61 -6.44 -11.65
N TYR A 265 12.84 -6.86 -10.40
CA TYR A 265 14.14 -7.05 -9.82
C TYR A 265 14.29 -8.43 -9.20
N GLY A 266 15.41 -9.11 -9.53
CA GLY A 266 15.91 -10.27 -8.79
C GLY A 266 15.07 -11.53 -8.79
N ALA A 267 13.86 -11.52 -9.29
CA ALA A 267 13.07 -12.74 -9.37
C ALA A 267 13.48 -13.58 -10.57
N PRO A 268 13.84 -14.85 -10.37
CA PRO A 268 14.06 -15.75 -11.48
C PRO A 268 12.80 -15.87 -12.32
N SER A 269 12.93 -15.66 -13.61
CA SER A 269 11.86 -15.80 -14.61
C SER A 269 11.45 -17.27 -14.77
#